data_02c6e50ce23a6de7dcadd95881bcac9f
#
_entry.id   02c6e50ce23a6de7dcadd95881bcac9f
#
_cell.length_a   1.000
_cell.length_b   1.000
_cell.length_c   1.000
_cell.angle_alpha   90.00
_cell.angle_beta   90.00
_cell.angle_gamma   90.00
#
_symmetry.space_group_name_H-M   'P 1'
#
loop_
_entity.id
_entity.type
_entity.pdbx_description
1 polymer ?
#
loop_
_entity_poly.entity_id
_entity_poly.type
_entity_poly.pdbx_seq_one_letter_code
_entity_poly.pdbx_strand_id
1 'polypeptide(L)'
;VSGLDEELERRLAAARVELEEVERAREERSADAAKLAKVEAVERELSDTKAIAAAEADLGVGKFAIVRTELGAVIVRRPNHMHYRRFINLKDPGSDDAMRLVLTCLVHPARAAFEVLADELPGVPILAAGAVVDLASGRRVEVEGKS
;
A
#
# COMPACT_ATOMS: atom_id res chain seq x y z
N VAL A 1 -56.85 -16.64 19.85
CA VAL A 1 -57.05 -15.80 21.02
C VAL A 1 -56.39 -14.44 20.78
N SER A 2 -57.14 -13.38 20.83
CA SER A 2 -56.71 -12.04 20.47
C SER A 2 -55.57 -11.47 21.31
N GLY A 3 -55.48 -11.81 22.58
CA GLY A 3 -54.42 -11.33 23.48
C GLY A 3 -53.03 -11.86 23.14
N LEU A 4 -52.92 -13.10 22.65
CA LEU A 4 -51.67 -13.69 22.21
C LEU A 4 -51.18 -13.10 20.91
N ASP A 5 -52.08 -12.87 19.99
CA ASP A 5 -51.80 -12.25 18.68
C ASP A 5 -51.31 -10.80 18.84
N GLU A 6 -51.93 -10.04 19.74
CA GLU A 6 -51.53 -8.68 20.06
C GLU A 6 -50.15 -8.62 20.67
N GLU A 7 -49.81 -9.57 21.55
CA GLU A 7 -48.48 -9.65 22.13
C GLU A 7 -47.40 -9.97 21.10
N LEU A 8 -47.69 -10.92 20.21
CA LEU A 8 -46.75 -11.27 19.12
C LEU A 8 -46.55 -10.11 18.15
N GLU A 9 -47.62 -9.38 17.82
CA GLU A 9 -47.49 -8.18 16.99
C GLU A 9 -46.63 -7.11 17.64
N ARG A 10 -46.74 -6.89 18.95
CA ARG A 10 -45.89 -5.95 19.70
C ARG A 10 -44.44 -6.38 19.69
N ARG A 11 -44.16 -7.66 19.88
CA ARG A 11 -42.77 -8.20 19.80
C ARG A 11 -42.19 -8.04 18.44
N LEU A 12 -42.99 -8.28 17.38
CA LEU A 12 -42.53 -8.10 16.00
C LEU A 12 -42.21 -6.64 15.70
N ALA A 13 -43.06 -5.71 16.14
CA ALA A 13 -42.84 -4.28 15.96
C ALA A 13 -41.57 -3.83 16.69
N ALA A 14 -41.33 -4.29 17.93
CA ALA A 14 -40.13 -3.98 18.69
C ALA A 14 -38.87 -4.54 18.00
N ALA A 15 -38.92 -5.78 17.50
CA ALA A 15 -37.81 -6.39 16.78
C ALA A 15 -37.47 -5.66 15.50
N ARG A 16 -38.48 -5.16 14.77
CA ARG A 16 -38.26 -4.35 13.56
C ARG A 16 -37.55 -3.02 13.87
N VAL A 17 -37.95 -2.36 14.96
CA VAL A 17 -37.30 -1.11 15.40
C VAL A 17 -35.83 -1.36 15.75
N GLU A 18 -35.56 -2.42 16.49
CA GLU A 18 -34.17 -2.79 16.83
C GLU A 18 -33.35 -3.09 15.56
N LEU A 19 -33.92 -3.80 14.59
CA LEU A 19 -33.25 -4.10 13.34
C LEU A 19 -32.95 -2.84 12.54
N GLU A 20 -33.89 -1.90 12.45
CA GLU A 20 -33.70 -0.61 11.78
C GLU A 20 -32.58 0.20 12.43
N GLU A 21 -32.50 0.20 13.76
CA GLU A 21 -31.41 0.87 14.50
C GLU A 21 -30.05 0.25 14.21
N VAL A 22 -29.99 -1.09 14.16
CA VAL A 22 -28.75 -1.81 13.85
C VAL A 22 -28.31 -1.53 12.42
N GLU A 23 -29.23 -1.53 11.46
CA GLU A 23 -28.93 -1.22 10.06
C GLU A 23 -28.45 0.21 9.88
N ARG A 24 -29.08 1.16 10.57
CA ARG A 24 -28.66 2.57 10.55
C ARG A 24 -27.24 2.75 11.11
N ALA A 25 -26.96 2.08 12.23
CA ALA A 25 -25.64 2.13 12.82
C ALA A 25 -24.55 1.51 11.91
N ARG A 26 -24.89 0.47 11.17
CA ARG A 26 -24.00 -0.13 10.15
C ARG A 26 -23.72 0.83 9.00
N GLU A 27 -24.76 1.50 8.49
CA GLU A 27 -24.61 2.48 7.43
C GLU A 27 -23.76 3.65 7.85
N GLU A 28 -23.96 4.17 9.06
CA GLU A 28 -23.14 5.25 9.61
C GLU A 28 -21.66 4.84 9.75
N ARG A 29 -21.40 3.64 10.28
CA ARG A 29 -20.02 3.12 10.39
C ARG A 29 -19.36 2.90 9.04
N SER A 30 -20.13 2.42 8.06
CA SER A 30 -19.63 2.23 6.70
C SER A 30 -19.30 3.57 6.04
N ALA A 31 -20.14 4.60 6.23
CA ALA A 31 -19.91 5.93 5.72
C ALA A 31 -18.67 6.58 6.36
N ASP A 32 -18.49 6.39 7.66
CA ASP A 32 -17.31 6.88 8.40
C ASP A 32 -16.04 6.19 7.95
N ALA A 33 -16.07 4.88 7.73
CA ALA A 33 -14.96 4.11 7.20
C ALA A 33 -14.57 4.58 5.79
N ALA A 34 -15.56 4.87 4.94
CA ALA A 34 -15.30 5.38 3.59
C ALA A 34 -14.66 6.78 3.61
N LYS A 35 -15.10 7.66 4.53
CA LYS A 35 -14.48 8.98 4.72
C LYS A 35 -13.04 8.85 5.20
N LEU A 36 -12.79 7.97 6.17
CA LEU A 36 -11.45 7.73 6.69
C LEU A 36 -10.52 7.22 5.58
N ALA A 37 -10.99 6.28 4.77
CA ALA A 37 -10.23 5.74 3.65
C ALA A 37 -9.85 6.83 2.64
N LYS A 38 -10.75 7.78 2.36
CA LYS A 38 -10.47 8.92 1.48
C LYS A 38 -9.41 9.83 2.06
N VAL A 39 -9.49 10.14 3.36
CA VAL A 39 -8.49 10.98 4.04
C VAL A 39 -7.12 10.30 4.01
N GLU A 40 -7.05 9.03 4.32
CA GLU A 40 -5.80 8.26 4.27
C GLU A 40 -5.20 8.22 2.87
N ALA A 41 -6.03 8.08 1.83
CA ALA A 41 -5.57 8.09 0.44
C ALA A 41 -4.97 9.44 0.05
N VAL A 42 -5.60 10.55 0.44
CA VAL A 42 -5.09 11.90 0.18
C VAL A 42 -3.80 12.17 0.95
N GLU A 43 -3.72 11.76 2.21
CA GLU A 43 -2.51 11.89 3.01
C GLU A 43 -1.34 11.12 2.40
N ARG A 44 -1.61 9.92 1.92
CA ARG A 44 -0.62 9.08 1.23
C ARG A 44 -0.13 9.73 -0.05
N GLU A 45 -1.03 10.26 -0.86
CA GLU A 45 -0.69 10.98 -2.10
C GLU A 45 0.17 12.21 -1.81
N LEU A 46 -0.16 12.97 -0.77
CA LEU A 46 0.64 14.12 -0.35
C LEU A 46 2.04 13.69 0.10
N SER A 47 2.12 12.64 0.90
CA SER A 47 3.39 12.07 1.36
C SER A 47 4.26 11.62 0.18
N ASP A 48 3.67 10.93 -0.79
CA ASP A 48 4.35 10.48 -2.00
C ASP A 48 4.86 11.65 -2.83
N THR A 49 4.05 12.67 -3.02
CA THR A 49 4.42 13.87 -3.79
C THR A 49 5.61 14.60 -3.15
N LYS A 50 5.58 14.75 -1.84
CA LYS A 50 6.70 15.34 -1.10
C LYS A 50 7.97 14.51 -1.19
N ALA A 51 7.84 13.19 -1.10
CA ALA A 51 8.98 12.28 -1.19
C ALA A 51 9.61 12.30 -2.58
N ILE A 52 8.81 12.35 -3.64
CA ILE A 52 9.30 12.46 -5.01
C ILE A 52 10.06 13.77 -5.21
N ALA A 53 9.51 14.88 -4.75
CA ALA A 53 10.18 16.19 -4.83
C ALA A 53 11.51 16.21 -4.08
N ALA A 54 11.55 15.59 -2.89
CA ALA A 54 12.78 15.46 -2.11
C ALA A 54 13.82 14.59 -2.82
N ALA A 55 13.40 13.49 -3.43
CA ALA A 55 14.30 12.61 -4.20
C ALA A 55 14.89 13.34 -5.41
N GLU A 56 14.08 14.12 -6.13
CA GLU A 56 14.56 14.94 -7.25
C GLU A 56 15.63 15.94 -6.80
N ALA A 57 15.38 16.60 -5.66
CA ALA A 57 16.31 17.59 -5.12
C ALA A 57 17.60 16.95 -4.59
N ASP A 58 17.50 15.82 -3.89
CA ASP A 58 18.64 15.21 -3.19
C ASP A 58 19.46 14.28 -4.10
N LEU A 59 18.81 13.52 -4.95
CA LEU A 59 19.46 12.50 -5.79
C LEU A 59 19.63 12.94 -7.24
N GLY A 60 18.70 13.73 -7.75
CA GLY A 60 18.65 14.14 -9.13
C GLY A 60 17.87 13.16 -10.02
N VAL A 61 17.30 13.69 -11.09
CA VAL A 61 16.54 12.94 -12.08
C VAL A 61 17.41 11.85 -12.71
N GLY A 62 16.89 10.65 -12.81
CA GLY A 62 17.59 9.50 -13.39
C GLY A 62 18.42 8.68 -12.40
N LYS A 63 18.50 9.11 -11.13
CA LYS A 63 19.24 8.39 -10.07
C LYS A 63 18.32 7.70 -9.08
N PHE A 64 17.04 7.77 -9.28
CA PHE A 64 16.02 7.06 -8.52
C PHE A 64 14.90 6.58 -9.43
N ALA A 65 14.13 5.62 -8.96
CA ALA A 65 12.97 5.10 -9.67
C ALA A 65 11.74 5.14 -8.78
N ILE A 66 10.59 5.28 -9.39
CA ILE A 66 9.29 5.29 -8.71
C ILE A 66 8.52 4.07 -9.16
N VAL A 67 8.11 3.24 -8.21
CA VAL A 67 7.17 2.14 -8.45
C VAL A 67 5.82 2.56 -7.86
N ARG A 68 4.85 2.78 -8.72
CA ARG A 68 3.51 3.20 -8.29
C ARG A 68 2.66 1.97 -8.01
N THR A 69 2.01 1.97 -6.85
CA THR A 69 1.13 0.89 -6.42
C THR A 69 -0.21 1.45 -5.95
N GLU A 70 -1.19 0.57 -5.77
CA GLU A 70 -2.49 0.94 -5.19
C GLU A 70 -2.37 1.51 -3.78
N LEU A 71 -1.31 1.16 -3.06
CA LEU A 71 -1.07 1.57 -1.68
C LEU A 71 -0.04 2.70 -1.56
N GLY A 72 0.32 3.32 -2.67
CA GLY A 72 1.24 4.44 -2.71
C GLY A 72 2.48 4.19 -3.55
N ALA A 73 3.34 5.19 -3.62
CA ALA A 73 4.58 5.12 -4.38
C ALA A 73 5.72 4.52 -3.55
N VAL A 74 6.55 3.73 -4.20
CA VAL A 74 7.80 3.24 -3.64
C VAL A 74 8.93 3.89 -4.43
N ILE A 75 9.85 4.54 -3.74
CA ILE A 75 11.01 5.20 -4.35
C ILE A 75 12.25 4.45 -3.94
N VAL A 76 13.03 4.04 -4.93
CA VAL A 76 14.31 3.36 -4.74
C VAL A 76 15.42 4.14 -5.44
N ARG A 77 16.63 4.08 -4.91
CA ARG A 77 17.82 4.70 -5.49
C ARG A 77 18.73 3.65 -6.10
N ARG A 78 19.77 4.11 -6.79
CA ARG A 78 20.81 3.23 -7.31
C ARG A 78 21.42 2.40 -6.19
N PRO A 79 21.68 1.10 -6.43
CA PRO A 79 22.31 0.26 -5.42
C PRO A 79 23.80 0.59 -5.25
N ASN A 80 24.31 0.28 -4.08
CA ASN A 80 25.73 0.19 -3.85
C ASN A 80 26.29 -0.97 -4.71
N HIS A 81 27.51 -0.80 -5.22
CA HIS A 81 28.18 -1.81 -6.06
C HIS A 81 28.20 -3.22 -5.43
N MET A 82 28.47 -3.29 -4.13
CA MET A 82 28.54 -4.55 -3.40
C MET A 82 27.17 -5.23 -3.30
N HIS A 83 26.12 -4.47 -2.99
CA HIS A 83 24.76 -4.98 -2.90
C HIS A 83 24.24 -5.45 -4.27
N TYR A 84 24.55 -4.70 -5.32
CA TYR A 84 24.19 -5.08 -6.68
C TYR A 84 24.86 -6.39 -7.10
N ARG A 85 26.18 -6.51 -6.93
CA ARG A 85 26.92 -7.73 -7.25
C ARG A 85 26.41 -8.95 -6.51
N ARG A 86 26.13 -8.80 -5.23
CA ARG A 86 25.60 -9.89 -4.41
C ARG A 86 24.29 -10.41 -4.98
N PHE A 87 23.41 -9.51 -5.40
CA PHE A 87 22.11 -9.86 -5.96
C PHE A 87 22.23 -10.55 -7.32
N ILE A 88 22.97 -9.98 -8.27
CA ILE A 88 23.08 -10.52 -9.63
C ILE A 88 23.84 -11.85 -9.70
N ASN A 89 24.66 -12.15 -8.71
CA ASN A 89 25.41 -13.42 -8.64
C ASN A 89 24.61 -14.55 -8.00
N LEU A 90 23.42 -14.28 -7.49
CA LEU A 90 22.54 -15.32 -6.96
C LEU A 90 22.00 -16.17 -8.10
N LYS A 91 21.95 -17.48 -7.87
CA LYS A 91 21.20 -18.41 -8.75
C LYS A 91 19.75 -18.37 -8.30
N ASP A 92 18.84 -18.07 -9.22
CA ASP A 92 17.40 -18.03 -8.97
C ASP A 92 17.03 -17.16 -7.75
N PRO A 93 17.31 -15.84 -7.77
CA PRO A 93 16.97 -14.97 -6.66
C PRO A 93 15.46 -15.00 -6.39
N GLY A 94 15.08 -15.25 -5.16
CA GLY A 94 13.70 -15.32 -4.72
C GLY A 94 13.18 -13.99 -4.19
N SER A 95 11.96 -14.02 -3.67
CA SER A 95 11.30 -12.83 -3.11
C SER A 95 12.05 -12.25 -1.91
N ASP A 96 12.68 -13.10 -1.09
CA ASP A 96 13.47 -12.65 0.06
C ASP A 96 14.73 -11.90 -0.38
N ASP A 97 15.37 -12.36 -1.45
CA ASP A 97 16.53 -11.70 -2.02
C ASP A 97 16.18 -10.35 -2.62
N ALA A 98 15.04 -10.29 -3.33
CA ALA A 98 14.50 -9.05 -3.87
C ALA A 98 14.18 -8.06 -2.75
N MET A 99 13.51 -8.51 -1.69
CA MET A 99 13.20 -7.70 -0.53
C MET A 99 14.46 -7.12 0.12
N ARG A 100 15.48 -7.94 0.27
CA ARG A 100 16.77 -7.51 0.84
C ARG A 100 17.44 -6.43 -0.01
N LEU A 101 17.46 -6.60 -1.31
CA LEU A 101 18.02 -5.59 -2.23
C LEU A 101 17.25 -4.28 -2.13
N VAL A 102 15.92 -4.33 -2.19
CA VAL A 102 15.09 -3.15 -2.12
C VAL A 102 15.29 -2.40 -0.82
N LEU A 103 15.36 -3.09 0.32
CA LEU A 103 15.55 -2.46 1.61
C LEU A 103 16.87 -1.69 1.71
N THR A 104 17.91 -2.11 1.00
CA THR A 104 19.18 -1.37 0.96
C THR A 104 19.11 -0.10 0.11
N CYS A 105 18.14 -0.01 -0.79
CA CYS A 105 17.97 1.08 -1.75
C CYS A 105 16.71 1.92 -1.50
N LEU A 106 15.95 1.60 -0.47
CA LEU A 106 14.66 2.23 -0.20
C LEU A 106 14.83 3.68 0.25
N VAL A 107 14.15 4.59 -0.47
CA VAL A 107 14.07 6.01 -0.13
C VAL A 107 12.72 6.32 0.51
N HIS A 108 11.64 5.74 0.00
CA HIS A 108 10.27 5.97 0.45
C HIS A 108 9.39 4.76 0.08
N PRO A 109 8.46 4.37 0.90
CA PRO A 109 8.16 4.86 2.25
C PRO A 109 9.22 4.40 3.27
N ALA A 110 9.00 4.68 4.56
CA ALA A 110 9.87 4.15 5.61
C ALA A 110 9.84 2.61 5.62
N ARG A 111 10.92 1.99 6.07
CA ARG A 111 11.07 0.53 6.05
C ARG A 111 9.87 -0.23 6.60
N ALA A 112 9.35 0.16 7.77
CA ALA A 112 8.22 -0.51 8.38
C ALA A 112 6.95 -0.43 7.52
N ALA A 113 6.70 0.72 6.90
CA ALA A 113 5.56 0.92 6.00
C ALA A 113 5.74 0.11 4.71
N PHE A 114 6.96 0.01 4.19
CA PHE A 114 7.24 -0.82 3.02
C PHE A 114 7.02 -2.32 3.31
N GLU A 115 7.41 -2.78 4.47
CA GLU A 115 7.20 -4.18 4.88
C GLU A 115 5.70 -4.51 4.94
N VAL A 116 4.87 -3.62 5.47
CA VAL A 116 3.39 -3.77 5.46
C VAL A 116 2.85 -3.79 4.04
N LEU A 117 3.32 -2.89 3.19
CA LEU A 117 2.92 -2.82 1.78
C LEU A 117 3.29 -4.11 1.04
N ALA A 118 4.47 -4.65 1.28
CA ALA A 118 4.95 -5.89 0.68
C ALA A 118 4.14 -7.11 1.11
N ASP A 119 3.63 -7.12 2.35
CA ASP A 119 2.73 -8.17 2.82
C ASP A 119 1.38 -8.12 2.10
N GLU A 120 0.85 -6.94 1.84
CA GLU A 120 -0.42 -6.78 1.12
C GLU A 120 -0.28 -6.97 -0.39
N LEU A 121 0.84 -6.52 -0.96
CA LEU A 121 1.15 -6.62 -2.39
C LEU A 121 2.46 -7.38 -2.60
N PRO A 122 2.44 -8.71 -2.53
CA PRO A 122 3.69 -9.52 -2.55
C PRO A 122 4.54 -9.39 -3.81
N GLY A 123 3.97 -8.93 -4.91
CA GLY A 123 4.71 -8.69 -6.15
C GLY A 123 5.54 -7.41 -6.16
N VAL A 124 5.27 -6.48 -5.24
CA VAL A 124 5.95 -5.17 -5.23
C VAL A 124 7.45 -5.28 -4.97
N PRO A 125 7.96 -6.09 -4.04
CA PRO A 125 9.40 -6.24 -3.87
C PRO A 125 10.14 -6.67 -5.14
N ILE A 126 9.55 -7.55 -5.91
CA ILE A 126 10.14 -8.02 -7.18
C ILE A 126 10.17 -6.90 -8.23
N LEU A 127 9.08 -6.14 -8.34
CA LEU A 127 9.03 -4.96 -9.23
C LEU A 127 10.05 -3.92 -8.83
N ALA A 128 10.14 -3.62 -7.55
CA ALA A 128 11.08 -2.63 -7.02
C ALA A 128 12.54 -3.08 -7.20
N ALA A 129 12.83 -4.37 -7.01
CA ALA A 129 14.16 -4.93 -7.26
C ALA A 129 14.55 -4.81 -8.75
N GLY A 130 13.60 -5.05 -9.64
CA GLY A 130 13.79 -4.84 -11.09
C GLY A 130 14.14 -3.39 -11.42
N ALA A 131 13.45 -2.44 -10.79
CA ALA A 131 13.74 -1.02 -10.94
C ALA A 131 15.15 -0.67 -10.43
N VAL A 132 15.59 -1.23 -9.32
CA VAL A 132 16.95 -1.06 -8.78
C VAL A 132 17.99 -1.57 -9.78
N VAL A 133 17.78 -2.75 -10.34
CA VAL A 133 18.67 -3.34 -11.35
C VAL A 133 18.76 -2.46 -12.59
N ASP A 134 17.63 -1.93 -13.06
CA ASP A 134 17.61 -1.02 -14.21
C ASP A 134 18.35 0.28 -13.91
N LEU A 135 18.20 0.83 -12.72
CA LEU A 135 18.95 2.02 -12.30
C LEU A 135 20.45 1.76 -12.27
N ALA A 136 20.87 0.57 -11.88
CA ALA A 136 22.29 0.19 -11.87
C ALA A 136 22.89 0.19 -13.27
N SER A 137 22.06 -0.01 -14.32
CA SER A 137 22.45 0.06 -15.72
C SER A 137 22.39 1.47 -16.30
N GLY A 138 22.03 2.47 -15.51
CA GLY A 138 21.87 3.84 -15.96
C GLY A 138 20.56 4.14 -16.69
N ARG A 139 19.58 3.22 -16.65
CA ARG A 139 18.25 3.42 -17.25
C ARG A 139 17.36 4.25 -16.32
N ARG A 140 16.56 5.12 -16.91
CA ARG A 140 15.50 5.83 -16.17
C ARG A 140 14.29 4.93 -16.10
N VAL A 141 13.79 4.71 -14.88
CA VAL A 141 12.67 3.78 -14.66
C VAL A 141 11.57 4.45 -13.85
N GLU A 142 10.37 4.40 -14.39
CA GLU A 142 9.13 4.67 -13.66
C GLU A 142 8.19 3.51 -13.96
N VAL A 143 7.78 2.78 -12.93
CA VAL A 143 6.97 1.57 -13.07
C VAL A 143 5.68 1.71 -12.28
N GLU A 144 4.54 1.42 -12.93
CA GLU A 144 3.26 1.28 -12.24
C GLU A 144 3.11 -0.15 -11.73
N GLY A 145 3.00 -0.28 -10.41
CA GLY A 145 2.73 -1.57 -9.78
C GLY A 145 1.26 -1.93 -9.90
N LYS A 146 0.99 -3.19 -10.28
CA LYS A 146 -0.36 -3.77 -10.29
C LYS A 146 -0.45 -4.80 -9.18
N SER A 147 -1.52 -4.75 -8.42
CA SER A 147 -1.80 -5.73 -7.38
C SER A 147 -2.34 -7.04 -7.95
#